data_cdd0517c3ba5d25d3ba5c5d5ad44a1d7
#
_entry.id   cdd0517c3ba5d25d3ba5c5d5ad44a1d7
#
_cell.length_a   1.000
_cell.length_b   1.000
_cell.length_c   1.000
_cell.angle_alpha   90.00
_cell.angle_beta   90.00
_cell.angle_gamma   90.00
#
_symmetry.space_group_name_H-M   'P 1'
#
loop_
_entity.id
_entity.type
_entity.pdbx_description
1 polymer ?
#
loop_
_entity_poly.entity_id
_entity_poly.type
_entity_poly.pdbx_seq_one_letter_code
_entity_poly.pdbx_strand_id
1 'polypeptide(L)'
;MLQVADVAASSGWYQRALGLRSGHGGDEFEMLFDGDAFVLQLHRLDAHEHGILQSGAEGARGSGVSLWFEADDRPAFEALVERARGAGASVVEEPHWNPLAHHHEATLVDPDGYVVVVNSPFEMPT
;
A
#
# COMPACT_ATOMS: atom_id res chain seq x y z
N MET A 1 -8.17 -7.59 -0.21
CA MET A 1 -7.12 -8.59 -0.47
C MET A 1 -6.48 -8.32 -1.82
N LEU A 2 -5.16 -8.41 -1.89
CA LEU A 2 -4.41 -8.26 -3.13
C LEU A 2 -3.80 -9.61 -3.53
N GLN A 3 -3.88 -9.93 -4.82
CA GLN A 3 -3.10 -11.03 -5.37
C GLN A 3 -1.70 -10.51 -5.71
N VAL A 4 -0.69 -11.20 -5.23
CA VAL A 4 0.72 -10.82 -5.40
C VAL A 4 1.54 -12.02 -5.86
N ALA A 5 2.64 -11.73 -6.54
CA ALA A 5 3.52 -12.79 -7.03
C ALA A 5 4.31 -13.45 -5.89
N ASP A 6 4.77 -12.67 -4.93
CA ASP A 6 5.61 -13.10 -3.81
C ASP A 6 5.10 -12.44 -2.52
N VAL A 7 4.43 -13.23 -1.69
CA VAL A 7 3.82 -12.73 -0.45
C VAL A 7 4.87 -12.17 0.49
N ALA A 8 6.00 -12.84 0.65
CA ALA A 8 7.05 -12.38 1.55
C ALA A 8 7.65 -11.04 1.09
N ALA A 9 7.90 -10.91 -0.21
CA ALA A 9 8.43 -9.66 -0.77
C ALA A 9 7.45 -8.51 -0.62
N SER A 10 6.18 -8.73 -0.94
CA SER A 10 5.13 -7.72 -0.79
C SER A 10 4.91 -7.34 0.67
N SER A 11 4.82 -8.33 1.56
CA SER A 11 4.68 -8.09 3.00
C SER A 11 5.84 -7.23 3.52
N GLY A 12 7.07 -7.56 3.15
CA GLY A 12 8.26 -6.78 3.52
C GLY A 12 8.17 -5.34 3.04
N TRP A 13 7.70 -5.14 1.81
CA TRP A 13 7.54 -3.79 1.25
C TRP A 13 6.54 -2.96 2.09
N TYR A 14 5.36 -3.51 2.37
CA TYR A 14 4.34 -2.80 3.16
C TYR A 14 4.79 -2.54 4.60
N GLN A 15 5.55 -3.45 5.18
CA GLN A 15 6.12 -3.25 6.51
C GLN A 15 7.15 -2.13 6.52
N ARG A 16 8.08 -2.13 5.56
CA ARG A 16 9.14 -1.12 5.49
C ARG A 16 8.62 0.24 5.04
N ALA A 17 7.80 0.27 4.00
CA ALA A 17 7.31 1.52 3.42
C ALA A 17 6.25 2.20 4.27
N LEU A 18 5.25 1.45 4.74
CA LEU A 18 4.09 2.01 5.44
C LEU A 18 4.09 1.74 6.95
N GLY A 19 5.04 0.96 7.45
CA GLY A 19 5.10 0.64 8.87
C GLY A 19 4.05 -0.35 9.33
N LEU A 20 3.48 -1.14 8.43
CA LEU A 20 2.53 -2.16 8.82
C LEU A 20 3.24 -3.32 9.52
N ARG A 21 2.47 -4.09 10.27
CA ARG A 21 2.95 -5.22 11.04
C ARG A 21 2.41 -6.52 10.44
N SER A 22 3.29 -7.51 10.26
CA SER A 22 2.88 -8.86 9.91
C SER A 22 2.17 -9.49 11.09
N GLY A 23 0.96 -9.97 10.89
CA GLY A 23 0.15 -10.53 11.97
C GLY A 23 -0.06 -12.02 11.90
N HIS A 24 -0.37 -12.52 10.72
CA HIS A 24 -0.67 -13.95 10.54
C HIS A 24 -0.57 -14.31 9.08
N GLY A 25 0.18 -15.36 8.79
CA GLY A 25 0.29 -15.83 7.44
C GLY A 25 1.54 -16.65 7.19
N GLY A 26 1.93 -16.72 5.93
CA GLY A 26 3.09 -17.49 5.47
C GLY A 26 3.34 -17.25 3.99
N ASP A 27 3.69 -18.31 3.26
CA ASP A 27 4.05 -18.20 1.85
C ASP A 27 2.85 -17.94 0.93
N GLU A 28 1.68 -18.38 1.33
CA GLU A 28 0.48 -18.30 0.48
C GLU A 28 -0.37 -17.08 0.77
N PHE A 29 -0.38 -16.61 2.02
CA PHE A 29 -1.11 -15.42 2.40
C PHE A 29 -0.45 -14.73 3.58
N GLU A 30 -0.83 -13.47 3.79
CA GLU A 30 -0.34 -12.66 4.90
C GLU A 30 -1.41 -11.65 5.29
N MET A 31 -1.61 -11.46 6.59
CA MET A 31 -2.47 -10.40 7.12
C MET A 31 -1.58 -9.30 7.69
N LEU A 32 -1.79 -8.09 7.22
CA LEU A 32 -1.04 -6.91 7.65
C LEU A 32 -1.91 -6.01 8.51
N PHE A 33 -1.32 -5.48 9.57
CA PHE A 33 -1.99 -4.70 10.60
C PHE A 33 -1.32 -3.33 10.76
N ASP A 34 -2.14 -2.34 11.08
CA ASP A 34 -1.68 -1.07 11.63
C ASP A 34 -2.03 -1.09 13.12
N GLY A 35 -1.02 -1.29 13.98
CA GLY A 35 -1.29 -1.61 15.38
C GLY A 35 -2.14 -2.87 15.49
N ASP A 36 -3.33 -2.74 16.05
CA ASP A 36 -4.28 -3.84 16.20
C ASP A 36 -5.34 -3.89 15.09
N ALA A 37 -5.32 -2.93 14.17
CA ALA A 37 -6.29 -2.87 13.09
C ALA A 37 -5.83 -3.69 11.89
N PHE A 38 -6.64 -4.64 11.45
CA PHE A 38 -6.42 -5.38 10.22
C PHE A 38 -6.69 -4.45 9.02
N VAL A 39 -5.70 -4.23 8.16
CA VAL A 39 -5.84 -3.27 7.06
C VAL A 39 -5.69 -3.88 5.68
N LEU A 40 -4.91 -4.96 5.53
CA LEU A 40 -4.64 -5.51 4.20
C LEU A 40 -4.30 -6.99 4.28
N GLN A 41 -4.83 -7.75 3.33
CA GLN A 41 -4.46 -9.15 3.15
C GLN A 41 -3.80 -9.33 1.78
N LEU A 42 -2.68 -10.05 1.77
CA LEU A 42 -1.98 -10.47 0.57
C LEU A 42 -2.24 -11.95 0.32
N HIS A 43 -2.32 -12.33 -0.95
CA HIS A 43 -2.56 -13.72 -1.33
C HIS A 43 -1.76 -14.06 -2.58
N ARG A 44 -1.13 -15.23 -2.60
CA ARG A 44 -0.31 -15.63 -3.74
C ARG A 44 -1.19 -15.88 -4.97
N LEU A 45 -0.70 -15.45 -6.13
CA LEU A 45 -1.41 -15.53 -7.41
C LEU A 45 -1.93 -16.91 -7.77
N ASP A 46 -1.15 -17.93 -7.46
CA ASP A 46 -1.45 -19.30 -7.83
C ASP A 46 -2.22 -20.08 -6.77
N ALA A 47 -2.60 -19.43 -5.69
CA ALA A 47 -3.43 -20.04 -4.67
C ALA A 47 -4.90 -20.03 -5.13
N HIS A 48 -5.46 -21.18 -5.31
CA HIS A 48 -6.72 -21.40 -6.03
C HIS A 48 -7.97 -21.33 -5.17
N GLU A 49 -7.85 -20.89 -3.93
CA GLU A 49 -8.98 -20.83 -2.98
C GLU A 49 -9.94 -19.69 -3.27
N HIS A 50 -9.54 -18.73 -4.11
CA HIS A 50 -10.34 -17.56 -4.46
C HIS A 50 -10.61 -17.54 -5.97
N GLY A 51 -11.43 -18.48 -6.41
CA GLY A 51 -11.68 -18.72 -7.83
C GLY A 51 -12.30 -17.56 -8.61
N ILE A 52 -12.82 -16.53 -7.92
CA ILE A 52 -13.32 -15.31 -8.58
C ILE A 52 -12.20 -14.33 -8.94
N LEU A 53 -11.00 -14.51 -8.38
CA LEU A 53 -9.84 -13.70 -8.72
C LEU A 53 -9.06 -14.38 -9.83
N GLN A 54 -8.69 -13.63 -10.85
CA GLN A 54 -7.91 -14.16 -11.96
C GLN A 54 -6.47 -14.36 -11.55
N SER A 55 -6.02 -15.61 -11.50
CA SER A 55 -4.61 -15.92 -11.27
C SER A 55 -3.88 -16.03 -12.61
N GLY A 56 -2.56 -15.85 -12.58
CA GLY A 56 -1.72 -16.02 -13.76
C GLY A 56 -1.76 -14.88 -14.78
N ALA A 57 -2.42 -13.79 -14.48
CA ALA A 57 -2.35 -12.61 -15.34
C ALA A 57 -0.92 -12.05 -15.35
N GLU A 58 -0.38 -11.78 -16.53
CA GLU A 58 0.97 -11.24 -16.68
C GLU A 58 0.96 -9.71 -16.65
N GLY A 59 2.11 -9.14 -16.30
CA GLY A 59 2.32 -7.70 -16.27
C GLY A 59 1.98 -7.05 -14.93
N ALA A 60 1.92 -5.72 -14.94
CA ALA A 60 1.63 -4.94 -13.74
C ALA A 60 0.19 -5.17 -13.27
N ARG A 61 0.03 -5.35 -11.97
CA ARG A 61 -1.27 -5.49 -11.33
C ARG A 61 -1.89 -4.13 -11.06
N GLY A 62 -3.19 -4.14 -10.75
CA GLY A 62 -3.85 -2.97 -10.19
C GLY A 62 -4.15 -1.85 -11.16
N SER A 63 -4.07 -2.10 -12.47
CA SER A 63 -4.58 -1.14 -13.45
C SER A 63 -6.07 -0.91 -13.19
N GLY A 64 -6.44 0.29 -12.81
CA GLY A 64 -7.80 0.63 -12.44
C GLY A 64 -8.11 0.52 -10.94
N VAL A 65 -7.11 0.20 -10.11
CA VAL A 65 -7.25 0.14 -8.64
C VAL A 65 -6.16 1.00 -8.01
N SER A 66 -6.51 1.78 -7.01
CA SER A 66 -5.55 2.43 -6.14
C SER A 66 -5.91 2.16 -4.68
N LEU A 67 -4.88 1.98 -3.88
CA LEU A 67 -5.02 1.79 -2.44
C LEU A 67 -4.68 3.11 -1.75
N TRP A 68 -5.51 3.52 -0.79
CA TRP A 68 -5.33 4.79 -0.10
C TRP A 68 -5.11 4.56 1.39
N PHE A 69 -4.06 5.17 1.93
CA PHE A 69 -3.73 5.12 3.35
C PHE A 69 -3.59 6.53 3.87
N GLU A 70 -4.43 6.89 4.83
CA GLU A 70 -4.39 8.20 5.46
C GLU A 70 -3.50 8.17 6.69
N ALA A 71 -2.58 9.10 6.79
CA ALA A 71 -1.76 9.29 7.99
C ALA A 71 -2.54 10.05 9.06
N ASP A 72 -2.13 9.92 10.33
CA ASP A 72 -2.84 10.53 11.46
C ASP A 72 -2.86 12.05 11.39
N ASP A 73 -1.77 12.65 10.90
CA ASP A 73 -1.64 14.09 10.73
C ASP A 73 -0.62 14.38 9.62
N ARG A 74 -0.42 15.66 9.30
CA ARG A 74 0.51 16.04 8.24
C ARG A 74 1.97 15.67 8.56
N PRO A 75 2.49 15.89 9.78
CA PRO A 75 3.84 15.41 10.10
C PRO A 75 4.01 13.91 9.94
N ALA A 76 3.01 13.11 10.31
CA ALA A 76 3.02 11.68 10.12
C ALA A 76 3.02 11.30 8.63
N PHE A 77 2.28 12.04 7.79
CA PHE A 77 2.30 11.88 6.35
C PHE A 77 3.71 12.12 5.79
N GLU A 78 4.33 13.23 6.16
CA GLU A 78 5.67 13.58 5.70
C GLU A 78 6.70 12.53 6.13
N ALA A 79 6.62 12.06 7.37
CA ALA A 79 7.49 11.01 7.90
C ALA A 79 7.28 9.68 7.17
N LEU A 80 6.04 9.35 6.82
CA LEU A 80 5.72 8.12 6.10
C LEU A 80 6.33 8.14 4.69
N VAL A 81 6.25 9.26 3.99
CA VAL A 81 6.85 9.40 2.65
C VAL A 81 8.37 9.23 2.72
N GLU A 82 9.02 9.87 3.69
CA GLU A 82 10.47 9.74 3.87
C GLU A 82 10.87 8.32 4.27
N ARG A 83 10.08 7.65 5.09
CA ARG A 83 10.29 6.24 5.44
C ARG A 83 10.20 5.35 4.20
N ALA A 84 9.18 5.56 3.39
CA ALA A 84 9.00 4.79 2.16
C ALA A 84 10.16 5.00 1.20
N ARG A 85 10.58 6.24 1.02
CA ARG A 85 11.73 6.60 0.20
C ARG A 85 13.02 5.92 0.71
N GLY A 86 13.26 5.97 2.01
CA GLY A 86 14.42 5.33 2.63
C GLY A 86 14.38 3.80 2.54
N ALA A 87 13.20 3.21 2.43
CA ALA A 87 13.01 1.77 2.24
C ALA A 87 13.14 1.34 0.76
N GLY A 88 13.38 2.29 -0.15
CA GLY A 88 13.54 2.01 -1.58
C GLY A 88 12.25 1.94 -2.36
N ALA A 89 11.14 2.44 -1.81
CA ALA A 89 9.87 2.49 -2.53
C ALA A 89 9.96 3.45 -3.73
N SER A 90 9.29 3.08 -4.82
CA SER A 90 9.16 3.95 -5.98
C SER A 90 8.12 5.03 -5.69
N VAL A 91 8.57 6.28 -5.59
CA VAL A 91 7.70 7.44 -5.44
C VAL A 91 7.45 7.99 -6.84
N VAL A 92 6.25 7.78 -7.37
CA VAL A 92 5.91 8.21 -8.75
C VAL A 92 5.26 9.58 -8.80
N GLU A 93 4.65 10.01 -7.69
CA GLU A 93 4.22 11.40 -7.51
C GLU A 93 4.74 11.89 -6.16
N GLU A 94 5.52 12.95 -6.20
CA GLU A 94 6.08 13.56 -4.99
C GLU A 94 4.97 14.19 -4.13
N PRO A 95 5.20 14.36 -2.81
CA PRO A 95 4.22 15.02 -1.94
C PRO A 95 3.77 16.37 -2.50
N HIS A 96 2.46 16.56 -2.59
CA HIS A 96 1.88 17.81 -3.11
C HIS A 96 0.51 18.04 -2.49
N TRP A 97 0.08 19.27 -2.51
CA TRP A 97 -1.27 19.67 -2.11
C TRP A 97 -2.27 19.35 -3.21
N ASN A 98 -3.34 18.64 -2.87
CA ASN A 98 -4.45 18.37 -3.80
C ASN A 98 -5.62 19.31 -3.44
N PRO A 99 -5.88 20.34 -4.26
CA PRO A 99 -6.92 21.33 -3.94
C PRO A 99 -8.34 20.78 -4.06
N LEU A 100 -8.53 19.66 -4.74
CA LEU A 100 -9.85 19.04 -4.85
C LEU A 100 -10.16 18.19 -3.62
N ALA A 101 -9.15 17.58 -3.04
CA ALA A 101 -9.30 16.71 -1.86
C ALA A 101 -9.00 17.43 -0.54
N HIS A 102 -8.43 18.63 -0.59
CA HIS A 102 -8.03 19.40 0.59
C HIS A 102 -7.10 18.63 1.52
N HIS A 103 -6.11 17.97 0.93
CA HIS A 103 -5.06 17.28 1.68
C HIS A 103 -3.76 17.25 0.87
N HIS A 104 -2.67 16.86 1.52
CA HIS A 104 -1.41 16.54 0.86
C HIS A 104 -1.41 15.06 0.53
N GLU A 105 -0.86 14.68 -0.61
CA GLU A 105 -0.78 13.29 -1.02
C GLU A 105 0.50 12.99 -1.79
N ALA A 106 0.89 11.73 -1.81
CA ALA A 106 2.00 11.20 -2.60
C ALA A 106 1.61 9.83 -3.13
N THR A 107 2.16 9.44 -4.26
CA THR A 107 1.83 8.17 -4.89
C THR A 107 3.06 7.29 -4.99
N LEU A 108 2.91 6.06 -4.50
CA LEU A 108 3.92 5.01 -4.53
C LEU A 108 3.44 3.88 -5.44
N VAL A 109 4.36 3.04 -5.89
CA VAL A 109 4.02 1.80 -6.59
C VAL A 109 4.66 0.64 -5.85
N ASP A 110 3.87 -0.39 -5.55
CA ASP A 110 4.34 -1.58 -4.85
C ASP A 110 5.04 -2.56 -5.81
N PRO A 111 5.64 -3.67 -5.30
CA PRO A 111 6.37 -4.61 -6.15
C PRO A 111 5.57 -5.25 -7.27
N ASP A 112 4.25 -5.36 -7.14
CA ASP A 112 3.37 -5.94 -8.16
C ASP A 112 2.77 -4.91 -9.11
N GLY A 113 3.06 -3.61 -8.90
CA GLY A 113 2.52 -2.53 -9.72
C GLY A 113 1.22 -1.94 -9.19
N TYR A 114 0.81 -2.28 -7.97
CA TYR A 114 -0.34 -1.62 -7.36
C TYR A 114 0.00 -0.18 -7.00
N VAL A 115 -0.92 0.72 -7.35
CA VAL A 115 -0.79 2.14 -7.01
C VAL A 115 -1.20 2.34 -5.56
N VAL A 116 -0.31 2.90 -4.77
CA VAL A 116 -0.53 3.16 -3.34
C VAL A 116 -0.43 4.66 -3.11
N VAL A 117 -1.55 5.26 -2.73
CA VAL A 117 -1.59 6.68 -2.39
C VAL A 117 -1.55 6.82 -0.88
N VAL A 118 -0.69 7.68 -0.39
CA VAL A 118 -0.66 8.07 1.02
C VAL A 118 -1.05 9.54 1.11
N ASN A 119 -1.87 9.88 2.10
CA ASN A 119 -2.38 11.24 2.24
C ASN A 119 -2.41 11.70 3.69
N SER A 120 -2.32 13.02 3.86
CA SER A 120 -2.61 13.67 5.14
C SER A 120 -4.12 13.75 5.33
N PRO A 121 -4.61 13.99 6.56
CA PRO A 121 -6.03 14.27 6.77
C PRO A 121 -6.51 15.50 5.99
N PHE A 122 -7.81 15.58 5.81
CA PHE A 122 -8.46 16.73 5.21
C PHE A 122 -8.13 18.00 6.01
N GLU A 123 -7.77 19.06 5.30
CA GLU A 123 -7.51 20.38 5.91
C GLU A 123 -8.59 21.36 5.47
N MET A 124 -9.25 21.98 6.43
CA MET A 124 -10.27 23.00 6.13
C MET A 124 -9.61 24.20 5.43
N PRO A 125 -10.24 24.73 4.37
CA PRO A 125 -9.78 25.97 3.77
C PRO A 125 -9.84 27.11 4.78
N THR A 126 -8.81 27.93 4.81
CA THR A 126 -8.74 29.13 5.68
C THR A 126 -9.17 30.36 4.92
#